data_bcf6af39c7f15a1bc693cffea7dd6430
#
_entry.id   bcf6af39c7f15a1bc693cffea7dd6430
#
_cell.length_a   1.000
_cell.length_b   1.000
_cell.length_c   1.000
_cell.angle_alpha   90.00
_cell.angle_beta   90.00
_cell.angle_gamma   90.00
#
_symmetry.space_group_name_H-M   'P 1'
#
loop_
_entity.id
_entity.type
_entity.pdbx_description
1 polymer ?
#
loop_
_entity_poly.entity_id
_entity_poly.type
_entity_poly.pdbx_seq_one_letter_code
_entity_poly.pdbx_strand_id
1 'polypeptide(L)'
;GKARGLAFARNMLEQSDIQAEFESLEIDIPKTAVIGTDEYDRFMKDNGLWEKALYAPDDQELERLFLDARFSLDIMLKLESYLQENTNPLAVRSSSLLEDSQYQPLAGTYATFMLPNNQPTLKERLHLLLKTVKRIYASTFKGDARTLLENTAHRIEEEKMAVIIMEIAGQEYSSGRYYPTISGVLKSINYYPVSYMTRDEGVTYLALGFGKTIVDGGKCLRISPKYPNIQPQFYSTRSTLQSSQNQFYGLNLNSTIEENNSQDLIPYNLKEAEQDGALKWVGSVLSSEDNTLRDSLNKAGTRIVSCAPILKMNLIPLADILNRLLALGKASLGCPIEIEFAVNLYQDRNRKPVFSLLQIKPMVLTGLKSIQVKDIDSAQHFCISSITLGDGIFDNIYDILYVRPDTFDPGRTQEIAQEVEALNSSFENNRHYILAGPGRWGSADPWLGIPVNWRQISEARIIIEIGREELPIDLSFGSHFFQNITSLHIGYITIDPKNEMDLLDETWLQEQPKKTQGQFVDHYSFDRPMVTFLDGLTGKGTIQKPLPKPELQMDEEESSGI
;
A
#
# COMPACT_ATOMS: atom_id res chain seq x y z
N GLY A 1 8.33 -7.44 13.90
CA GLY A 1 8.76 -6.43 12.94
C GLY A 1 9.56 -7.02 11.77
N LYS A 2 9.84 -6.25 10.75
CA LYS A 2 10.47 -6.65 9.47
C LYS A 2 11.79 -7.43 9.64
N ALA A 3 12.64 -7.05 10.60
CA ALA A 3 13.91 -7.76 10.84
C ALA A 3 13.72 -9.22 11.25
N ARG A 4 12.72 -9.51 12.09
CA ARG A 4 12.38 -10.90 12.45
C ARG A 4 11.83 -11.68 11.26
N GLY A 5 11.01 -11.03 10.43
CA GLY A 5 10.50 -11.61 9.19
C GLY A 5 11.63 -12.02 8.23
N LEU A 6 12.67 -11.20 8.08
CA LEU A 6 13.83 -11.52 7.25
C LEU A 6 14.66 -12.68 7.81
N ALA A 7 14.90 -12.72 9.12
CA ALA A 7 15.59 -13.85 9.75
C ALA A 7 14.80 -15.15 9.60
N PHE A 8 13.47 -15.09 9.75
CA PHE A 8 12.58 -16.21 9.51
C PHE A 8 12.63 -16.66 8.03
N ALA A 9 12.56 -15.72 7.08
CA ALA A 9 12.64 -16.02 5.65
C ALA A 9 13.94 -16.74 5.28
N ARG A 10 15.07 -16.29 5.85
CA ARG A 10 16.37 -16.96 5.65
C ARG A 10 16.33 -18.41 6.11
N ASN A 11 15.87 -18.66 7.33
CA ASN A 11 15.75 -20.02 7.86
C ASN A 11 14.79 -20.87 6.98
N MET A 12 13.67 -20.32 6.56
CA MET A 12 12.72 -21.00 5.68
C MET A 12 13.34 -21.41 4.36
N LEU A 13 14.10 -20.52 3.71
CA LEU A 13 14.79 -20.83 2.45
C LEU A 13 15.92 -21.85 2.65
N GLU A 14 16.73 -21.71 3.70
CA GLU A 14 17.84 -22.63 4.01
C GLU A 14 17.38 -24.05 4.37
N GLN A 15 16.20 -24.19 4.99
CA GLN A 15 15.60 -25.48 5.35
C GLN A 15 14.79 -26.11 4.23
N SER A 16 14.57 -25.42 3.13
CA SER A 16 13.81 -25.89 1.99
C SER A 16 14.72 -26.27 0.81
N ASP A 17 14.24 -27.13 -0.06
CA ASP A 17 14.93 -27.51 -1.29
C ASP A 17 14.66 -26.53 -2.46
N ILE A 18 14.14 -25.34 -2.19
CA ILE A 18 13.67 -24.41 -3.22
C ILE A 18 14.79 -24.01 -4.20
N GLN A 19 16.02 -23.82 -3.72
CA GLN A 19 17.14 -23.51 -4.59
C GLN A 19 17.50 -24.67 -5.54
N ALA A 20 17.36 -25.92 -5.08
CA ALA A 20 17.57 -27.11 -5.90
C ALA A 20 16.42 -27.34 -6.89
N GLU A 21 15.20 -26.96 -6.53
CA GLU A 21 14.04 -27.03 -7.42
C GLU A 21 14.16 -26.03 -8.60
N PHE A 22 14.86 -24.89 -8.40
CA PHE A 22 14.99 -23.80 -9.38
C PHE A 22 16.46 -23.46 -9.69
N GLU A 23 17.22 -24.41 -10.22
CA GLU A 23 18.65 -24.26 -10.52
C GLU A 23 18.98 -23.18 -11.58
N SER A 24 18.00 -22.81 -12.42
CA SER A 24 18.17 -21.83 -13.51
C SER A 24 18.37 -20.39 -13.03
N LEU A 25 18.07 -20.09 -11.75
CA LEU A 25 18.25 -18.78 -11.14
C LEU A 25 18.73 -18.93 -9.70
N GLU A 26 19.19 -17.83 -9.13
CA GLU A 26 19.56 -17.71 -7.73
C GLU A 26 18.37 -17.17 -6.92
N ILE A 27 18.04 -17.80 -5.78
CA ILE A 27 17.04 -17.32 -4.83
C ILE A 27 17.77 -16.89 -3.58
N ASP A 28 17.73 -15.60 -3.25
CA ASP A 28 18.47 -15.02 -2.15
C ASP A 28 17.64 -14.09 -1.26
N ILE A 29 18.26 -13.69 -0.16
CA ILE A 29 17.89 -12.52 0.63
C ILE A 29 19.09 -11.58 0.61
N PRO A 30 18.94 -10.32 0.17
CA PRO A 30 20.06 -9.38 0.10
C PRO A 30 20.79 -9.26 1.45
N LYS A 31 22.10 -9.01 1.41
CA LYS A 31 22.90 -8.83 2.63
C LYS A 31 22.28 -7.76 3.53
N THR A 32 22.07 -8.11 4.77
CA THR A 32 21.31 -7.29 5.71
C THR A 32 22.02 -7.21 7.05
N ALA A 33 22.14 -5.99 7.58
CA ALA A 33 22.50 -5.71 8.96
C ALA A 33 21.30 -5.10 9.70
N VAL A 34 21.23 -5.31 11.02
CA VAL A 34 20.15 -4.78 11.85
C VAL A 34 20.73 -4.06 13.05
N ILE A 35 20.29 -2.82 13.25
CA ILE A 35 20.50 -2.08 14.51
C ILE A 35 19.32 -2.43 15.43
N GLY A 36 19.59 -3.05 16.58
CA GLY A 36 18.58 -3.50 17.51
C GLY A 36 17.92 -2.36 18.29
N THR A 37 16.82 -2.68 18.95
CA THR A 37 16.07 -1.71 19.78
C THR A 37 16.82 -1.28 21.04
N ASP A 38 17.79 -2.05 21.49
CA ASP A 38 18.69 -1.71 22.59
C ASP A 38 19.55 -0.48 22.26
N GLU A 39 20.00 -0.35 21.00
CA GLU A 39 20.73 0.84 20.56
C GLU A 39 19.82 2.05 20.42
N TYR A 40 18.55 1.85 20.02
CA TYR A 40 17.54 2.90 20.04
C TYR A 40 17.31 3.43 21.46
N ASP A 41 17.10 2.54 22.43
CA ASP A 41 16.93 2.92 23.85
C ASP A 41 18.14 3.68 24.39
N ARG A 42 19.36 3.21 24.05
CA ARG A 42 20.61 3.89 24.41
C ARG A 42 20.68 5.29 23.80
N PHE A 43 20.42 5.40 22.49
CA PHE A 43 20.44 6.68 21.78
C PHE A 43 19.46 7.69 22.38
N MET A 44 18.23 7.27 22.66
CA MET A 44 17.20 8.11 23.28
C MET A 44 17.62 8.59 24.68
N LYS A 45 18.15 7.67 25.49
CA LYS A 45 18.58 7.95 26.87
C LYS A 45 19.80 8.87 26.92
N ASP A 46 20.87 8.56 26.17
CA ASP A 46 22.14 9.27 26.24
C ASP A 46 22.02 10.72 25.73
N ASN A 47 21.04 11.01 24.87
CA ASN A 47 20.76 12.33 24.36
C ASN A 47 19.57 13.03 25.05
N GLY A 48 18.91 12.40 26.02
CA GLY A 48 17.75 12.95 26.72
C GLY A 48 16.60 13.34 25.80
N LEU A 49 16.27 12.46 24.82
CA LEU A 49 15.34 12.79 23.76
C LEU A 49 13.88 12.50 24.09
N TRP A 50 13.56 11.61 25.04
CA TRP A 50 12.19 11.15 25.30
C TRP A 50 11.19 12.30 25.46
N GLU A 51 11.40 13.17 26.46
CA GLU A 51 10.50 14.29 26.70
C GLU A 51 10.52 15.31 25.54
N LYS A 52 11.72 15.61 25.02
CA LYS A 52 11.87 16.56 23.92
C LYS A 52 11.13 16.13 22.65
N ALA A 53 11.17 14.83 22.34
CA ALA A 53 10.49 14.28 21.18
C ALA A 53 8.96 14.27 21.34
N LEU A 54 8.46 13.94 22.55
CA LEU A 54 7.02 13.96 22.85
C LEU A 54 6.41 15.35 22.74
N TYR A 55 7.15 16.39 23.15
CA TYR A 55 6.66 17.77 23.17
C TYR A 55 7.22 18.65 22.07
N ALA A 56 7.84 18.07 21.03
CA ALA A 56 8.30 18.83 19.88
C ALA A 56 7.11 19.55 19.20
N PRO A 57 7.24 20.86 18.90
CA PRO A 57 6.14 21.65 18.38
C PRO A 57 5.71 21.25 16.96
N ASP A 58 6.65 20.76 16.16
CA ASP A 58 6.43 20.31 14.78
C ASP A 58 7.47 19.27 14.34
N ASP A 59 7.25 18.68 13.19
CA ASP A 59 8.11 17.64 12.62
C ASP A 59 9.51 18.17 12.22
N GLN A 60 9.68 19.47 11.95
CA GLN A 60 10.97 20.06 11.58
C GLN A 60 11.88 20.18 12.81
N GLU A 61 11.35 20.71 13.92
CA GLU A 61 12.07 20.79 15.18
C GLU A 61 12.37 19.38 15.72
N LEU A 62 11.42 18.45 15.60
CA LEU A 62 11.62 17.04 15.93
C LEU A 62 12.82 16.46 15.15
N GLU A 63 12.85 16.61 13.84
CA GLU A 63 13.94 16.10 13.00
C GLU A 63 15.28 16.73 13.38
N ARG A 64 15.30 18.04 13.66
CA ARG A 64 16.50 18.76 14.12
C ARG A 64 17.06 18.18 15.42
N LEU A 65 16.20 17.92 16.42
CA LEU A 65 16.60 17.33 17.70
C LEU A 65 17.33 16.00 17.53
N PHE A 66 16.83 15.14 16.62
CA PHE A 66 17.45 13.85 16.33
C PHE A 66 18.75 13.99 15.53
N LEU A 67 18.81 14.90 14.58
CA LEU A 67 20.00 15.15 13.77
C LEU A 67 21.17 15.66 14.60
N ASP A 68 20.92 16.51 15.62
CA ASP A 68 21.92 17.03 16.53
C ASP A 68 22.42 16.00 17.58
N ALA A 69 21.65 14.94 17.80
CA ALA A 69 21.99 13.88 18.76
C ALA A 69 23.20 13.05 18.30
N ARG A 70 23.85 12.36 19.24
CA ARG A 70 25.09 11.60 18.97
C ARG A 70 24.87 10.11 19.21
N PHE A 71 25.43 9.31 18.31
CA PHE A 71 25.55 7.88 18.51
C PHE A 71 26.75 7.51 19.39
N SER A 72 26.68 6.36 20.04
CA SER A 72 27.83 5.76 20.73
C SER A 72 28.97 5.43 19.75
N LEU A 73 30.20 5.44 20.25
CA LEU A 73 31.35 5.09 19.43
C LEU A 73 31.28 3.64 18.92
N ASP A 74 30.73 2.73 19.74
CA ASP A 74 30.60 1.32 19.43
C ASP A 74 29.76 1.08 18.16
N ILE A 75 28.57 1.68 18.07
CA ILE A 75 27.73 1.54 16.86
C ILE A 75 28.36 2.20 15.64
N MET A 76 29.05 3.33 15.82
CA MET A 76 29.73 4.01 14.72
C MET A 76 30.83 3.12 14.10
N LEU A 77 31.64 2.46 14.93
CA LEU A 77 32.69 1.55 14.46
C LEU A 77 32.13 0.30 13.77
N LYS A 78 31.02 -0.26 14.28
CA LYS A 78 30.34 -1.38 13.66
C LYS A 78 29.78 -1.03 12.28
N LEU A 79 29.15 0.15 12.15
CA LEU A 79 28.62 0.62 10.86
C LEU A 79 29.75 1.00 9.89
N GLU A 80 30.84 1.54 10.37
CA GLU A 80 32.02 1.79 9.54
C GLU A 80 32.60 0.49 8.96
N SER A 81 32.76 -0.55 9.79
CA SER A 81 33.19 -1.87 9.35
C SER A 81 32.23 -2.48 8.32
N TYR A 82 30.91 -2.36 8.56
CA TYR A 82 29.91 -2.81 7.60
C TYR A 82 30.05 -2.11 6.24
N LEU A 83 30.26 -0.80 6.22
CA LEU A 83 30.40 -0.01 4.99
C LEU A 83 31.75 -0.27 4.28
N GLN A 84 32.80 -0.69 4.98
CA GLN A 84 34.04 -1.10 4.34
C GLN A 84 33.85 -2.31 3.42
N GLU A 85 32.99 -3.24 3.84
CA GLU A 85 32.73 -4.48 3.09
C GLU A 85 31.57 -4.33 2.08
N ASN A 86 30.75 -3.27 2.19
CA ASN A 86 29.55 -3.09 1.39
C ASN A 86 29.56 -1.74 0.69
N THR A 87 29.69 -1.77 -0.63
CA THR A 87 29.70 -0.58 -1.50
C THR A 87 28.44 -0.46 -2.37
N ASN A 88 27.57 -1.46 -2.35
CA ASN A 88 26.31 -1.45 -3.08
C ASN A 88 25.32 -0.44 -2.47
N PRO A 89 24.34 0.06 -3.25
CA PRO A 89 23.26 0.88 -2.73
C PRO A 89 22.52 0.19 -1.58
N LEU A 90 22.07 0.98 -0.59
CA LEU A 90 21.49 0.49 0.65
C LEU A 90 20.04 0.99 0.83
N ALA A 91 19.16 0.08 1.19
CA ALA A 91 17.84 0.41 1.76
C ALA A 91 17.96 0.46 3.28
N VAL A 92 17.65 1.62 3.88
CA VAL A 92 17.64 1.81 5.33
C VAL A 92 16.19 1.93 5.75
N ARG A 93 15.69 0.92 6.46
CA ARG A 93 14.25 0.73 6.73
C ARG A 93 13.97 0.67 8.21
N SER A 94 12.85 1.25 8.61
CA SER A 94 12.26 1.05 9.93
C SER A 94 11.87 -0.41 10.16
N SER A 95 11.96 -0.84 11.41
CA SER A 95 11.50 -2.15 11.87
C SER A 95 10.99 -2.06 13.29
N SER A 96 9.81 -1.54 13.46
CA SER A 96 9.14 -1.49 14.77
C SER A 96 8.37 -2.78 15.05
N LEU A 97 7.89 -2.91 16.28
CA LEU A 97 7.08 -4.06 16.68
C LEU A 97 5.70 -4.02 16.01
N LEU A 98 5.09 -2.83 15.94
CA LEU A 98 3.73 -2.65 15.45
C LEU A 98 3.65 -2.67 13.91
N GLU A 99 4.71 -2.32 13.21
CA GLU A 99 4.72 -2.19 11.75
C GLU A 99 4.32 -3.49 11.01
N ASP A 100 4.70 -4.66 11.56
CA ASP A 100 4.31 -5.99 11.06
C ASP A 100 3.59 -6.81 12.13
N SER A 101 2.78 -6.16 12.95
CA SER A 101 1.96 -6.84 13.97
C SER A 101 0.90 -7.72 13.30
N GLN A 102 0.59 -8.87 13.90
CA GLN A 102 -0.49 -9.76 13.44
C GLN A 102 -1.89 -9.21 13.74
N TYR A 103 -1.98 -8.24 14.67
CA TYR A 103 -3.28 -7.73 15.14
C TYR A 103 -3.60 -6.34 14.59
N GLN A 104 -2.63 -5.46 14.54
CA GLN A 104 -2.76 -4.07 14.07
C GLN A 104 -1.47 -3.61 13.40
N PRO A 105 -1.15 -4.08 12.19
CA PRO A 105 0.04 -3.61 11.48
C PRO A 105 -0.14 -2.17 11.00
N LEU A 106 0.88 -1.35 11.22
CA LEU A 106 0.95 0.04 10.78
C LEU A 106 1.87 0.14 9.56
N ALA A 107 1.37 -0.27 8.39
CA ALA A 107 2.17 -0.30 7.17
C ALA A 107 2.43 1.10 6.61
N GLY A 108 3.68 1.40 6.23
CA GLY A 108 4.05 2.67 5.61
C GLY A 108 4.08 3.89 6.53
N THR A 109 3.92 3.69 7.84
CA THR A 109 3.91 4.77 8.84
C THR A 109 5.28 5.37 9.06
N TYR A 110 6.33 4.54 9.04
CA TYR A 110 7.69 4.94 9.33
C TYR A 110 8.55 5.06 8.09
N ALA A 111 9.61 5.86 8.18
CA ALA A 111 10.44 6.21 7.05
C ALA A 111 11.28 5.03 6.51
N THR A 112 11.45 5.01 5.20
CA THR A 112 12.40 4.18 4.46
C THR A 112 13.21 5.07 3.53
N PHE A 113 14.53 4.88 3.50
CA PHE A 113 15.44 5.64 2.66
C PHE A 113 16.27 4.71 1.78
N MET A 114 16.50 5.13 0.54
CA MET A 114 17.37 4.44 -0.41
C MET A 114 18.65 5.26 -0.61
N LEU A 115 19.78 4.72 -0.20
CA LEU A 115 21.07 5.38 -0.27
C LEU A 115 21.89 4.85 -1.44
N PRO A 116 22.43 5.70 -2.33
CA PRO A 116 23.37 5.28 -3.38
C PRO A 116 24.64 4.62 -2.82
N ASN A 117 25.07 5.02 -1.62
CA ASN A 117 26.26 4.52 -0.93
C ASN A 117 27.56 4.61 -1.76
N ASN A 118 27.64 5.58 -2.66
CA ASN A 118 28.72 5.78 -3.64
C ASN A 118 29.53 7.06 -3.38
N GLN A 119 29.40 7.68 -2.20
CA GLN A 119 30.20 8.85 -1.83
C GLN A 119 31.70 8.49 -1.85
N PRO A 120 32.58 9.46 -2.22
CA PRO A 120 34.00 9.21 -2.45
C PRO A 120 34.75 8.63 -1.25
N THR A 121 34.36 9.02 -0.03
CA THR A 121 35.03 8.56 1.19
C THR A 121 34.14 7.73 2.08
N LEU A 122 34.73 6.77 2.80
CA LEU A 122 34.03 5.97 3.81
C LEU A 122 33.38 6.87 4.89
N LYS A 123 34.05 7.97 5.26
CA LYS A 123 33.54 8.92 6.23
C LYS A 123 32.24 9.60 5.77
N GLU A 124 32.16 9.98 4.52
CA GLU A 124 30.94 10.57 3.94
C GLU A 124 29.81 9.55 3.88
N ARG A 125 30.09 8.30 3.47
CA ARG A 125 29.11 7.21 3.47
C ARG A 125 28.59 6.93 4.88
N LEU A 126 29.47 6.86 5.87
CA LEU A 126 29.10 6.68 7.28
C LEU A 126 28.27 7.85 7.81
N HIS A 127 28.67 9.09 7.51
CA HIS A 127 27.91 10.27 7.91
C HIS A 127 26.48 10.24 7.39
N LEU A 128 26.30 9.91 6.11
CA LEU A 128 24.99 9.81 5.48
C LEU A 128 24.16 8.68 6.08
N LEU A 129 24.74 7.51 6.32
CA LEU A 129 24.06 6.40 6.96
C LEU A 129 23.59 6.75 8.37
N LEU A 130 24.45 7.37 9.20
CA LEU A 130 24.09 7.81 10.55
C LEU A 130 22.97 8.88 10.54
N LYS A 131 23.06 9.84 9.61
CA LYS A 131 21.99 10.86 9.42
C LYS A 131 20.67 10.19 9.08
N THR A 132 20.68 9.19 8.22
CA THR A 132 19.50 8.42 7.81
C THR A 132 18.89 7.63 8.96
N VAL A 133 19.71 6.94 9.76
CA VAL A 133 19.24 6.22 10.97
C VAL A 133 18.57 7.17 11.96
N LYS A 134 19.12 8.36 12.17
CA LYS A 134 18.50 9.39 13.03
C LYS A 134 17.13 9.83 12.52
N ARG A 135 16.97 10.00 11.21
CA ARG A 135 15.67 10.32 10.58
C ARG A 135 14.65 9.22 10.75
N ILE A 136 15.07 7.95 10.68
CA ILE A 136 14.19 6.82 10.98
C ILE A 136 13.76 6.85 12.45
N TYR A 137 14.68 7.10 13.37
CA TYR A 137 14.34 7.23 14.79
C TYR A 137 13.36 8.39 15.02
N ALA A 138 13.57 9.53 14.38
CA ALA A 138 12.64 10.67 14.46
C ALA A 138 11.25 10.33 13.95
N SER A 139 11.14 9.47 12.89
CA SER A 139 9.85 9.12 12.31
C SER A 139 8.89 8.41 13.27
N THR A 140 9.40 7.84 14.38
CA THR A 140 8.56 7.27 15.44
C THR A 140 7.65 8.31 16.09
N PHE A 141 8.07 9.57 16.11
CA PHE A 141 7.36 10.67 16.80
C PHE A 141 6.68 11.65 15.83
N LYS A 142 6.74 11.44 14.51
CA LYS A 142 6.08 12.31 13.53
C LYS A 142 4.56 12.24 13.63
N GLY A 143 3.88 13.31 13.17
CA GLY A 143 2.43 13.45 13.28
C GLY A 143 1.63 12.28 12.74
N ASP A 144 2.03 11.70 11.60
CA ASP A 144 1.35 10.53 11.03
C ASP A 144 1.44 9.29 11.93
N ALA A 145 2.62 9.03 12.53
CA ALA A 145 2.81 7.93 13.47
C ALA A 145 1.99 8.15 14.76
N ARG A 146 1.97 9.37 15.28
CA ARG A 146 1.17 9.73 16.48
C ARG A 146 -0.31 9.49 16.24
N THR A 147 -0.87 10.02 15.14
CA THR A 147 -2.30 9.87 14.80
C THR A 147 -2.70 8.40 14.67
N LEU A 148 -1.84 7.57 14.07
CA LEU A 148 -2.13 6.14 13.96
C LEU A 148 -2.05 5.42 15.30
N LEU A 149 -1.07 5.74 16.15
CA LEU A 149 -0.93 5.15 17.48
C LEU A 149 -2.08 5.54 18.43
N GLU A 150 -2.57 6.78 18.35
CA GLU A 150 -3.74 7.25 19.12
C GLU A 150 -5.01 6.45 18.82
N ASN A 151 -5.12 5.87 17.62
CA ASN A 151 -6.21 4.96 17.23
C ASN A 151 -5.97 3.49 17.65
N THR A 152 -4.92 3.23 18.43
CA THR A 152 -4.59 1.90 18.96
C THR A 152 -4.54 1.93 20.50
N ALA A 153 -4.47 0.75 21.13
CA ALA A 153 -4.27 0.64 22.58
C ALA A 153 -2.82 0.87 23.04
N HIS A 154 -1.90 1.17 22.10
CA HIS A 154 -0.48 1.31 22.37
C HIS A 154 -0.09 2.76 22.64
N ARG A 155 0.90 2.96 23.51
CA ARG A 155 1.49 4.27 23.78
C ARG A 155 2.73 4.47 22.91
N ILE A 156 2.98 5.69 22.49
CA ILE A 156 4.13 6.03 21.65
C ILE A 156 5.47 5.71 22.34
N GLU A 157 5.52 5.76 23.68
CA GLU A 157 6.70 5.44 24.47
C GLU A 157 7.02 3.94 24.48
N GLU A 158 6.05 3.09 24.16
CA GLU A 158 6.22 1.63 24.09
C GLU A 158 6.77 1.21 22.73
N GLU A 159 6.69 2.11 21.73
CA GLU A 159 7.14 1.83 20.37
C GLU A 159 8.65 2.00 20.25
N LYS A 160 9.35 0.90 20.04
CA LYS A 160 10.80 0.85 19.89
C LYS A 160 11.20 0.58 18.45
N MET A 161 12.19 1.33 17.98
CA MET A 161 12.62 1.32 16.59
C MET A 161 13.94 0.56 16.39
N ALA A 162 13.90 -0.60 15.75
CA ALA A 162 15.07 -1.19 15.12
C ALA A 162 15.23 -0.64 13.69
N VAL A 163 16.44 -0.69 13.15
CA VAL A 163 16.72 -0.25 11.78
C VAL A 163 17.36 -1.38 10.98
N ILE A 164 16.81 -1.65 9.82
CA ILE A 164 17.34 -2.61 8.85
C ILE A 164 18.18 -1.83 7.84
N ILE A 165 19.40 -2.28 7.60
CA ILE A 165 20.31 -1.80 6.55
C ILE A 165 20.51 -2.97 5.60
N MET A 166 19.92 -2.90 4.41
CA MET A 166 19.88 -3.99 3.44
C MET A 166 20.49 -3.53 2.11
N GLU A 167 21.27 -4.34 1.45
CA GLU A 167 21.66 -4.09 0.06
C GLU A 167 20.42 -4.05 -0.83
N ILE A 168 20.35 -3.07 -1.72
CA ILE A 168 19.21 -2.93 -2.62
C ILE A 168 19.32 -3.99 -3.73
N ALA A 169 18.28 -4.82 -3.86
CA ALA A 169 18.12 -5.67 -5.03
C ALA A 169 17.90 -4.79 -6.28
N GLY A 170 18.78 -4.91 -7.25
CA GLY A 170 18.77 -4.10 -8.47
C GLY A 170 20.04 -4.29 -9.26
N GLN A 171 20.16 -3.54 -10.35
CA GLN A 171 21.39 -3.46 -11.15
C GLN A 171 21.61 -2.04 -11.65
N GLU A 172 22.86 -1.66 -11.82
CA GLU A 172 23.23 -0.41 -12.42
C GLU A 172 23.13 -0.52 -13.95
N TYR A 173 22.53 0.51 -14.56
CA TYR A 173 22.49 0.69 -16.01
C TYR A 173 23.48 1.78 -16.44
N SER A 174 23.87 1.76 -17.70
CA SER A 174 24.87 2.69 -18.26
C SER A 174 24.53 4.17 -18.10
N SER A 175 23.27 4.47 -17.83
CA SER A 175 22.75 5.81 -17.55
C SER A 175 23.02 6.29 -16.12
N GLY A 176 23.57 5.45 -15.23
CA GLY A 176 23.67 5.72 -13.79
C GLY A 176 22.36 5.53 -13.04
N ARG A 177 21.33 4.98 -13.67
CA ARG A 177 20.11 4.51 -13.01
C ARG A 177 20.34 3.14 -12.40
N TYR A 178 19.80 2.93 -11.20
CA TYR A 178 19.85 1.66 -10.50
C TYR A 178 18.45 1.20 -10.11
N TYR A 179 18.03 0.03 -10.57
CA TYR A 179 16.72 -0.54 -10.25
C TYR A 179 16.64 -2.03 -10.59
N PRO A 180 15.74 -2.82 -9.96
CA PRO A 180 15.48 -4.20 -10.35
C PRO A 180 14.67 -4.26 -11.64
N THR A 181 14.79 -5.37 -12.38
CA THR A 181 13.96 -5.59 -13.58
C THR A 181 12.50 -5.66 -13.23
N ILE A 182 12.15 -6.32 -12.12
CA ILE A 182 10.78 -6.41 -11.59
C ILE A 182 10.85 -6.31 -10.08
N SER A 183 9.87 -5.64 -9.50
CA SER A 183 9.48 -5.81 -8.11
C SER A 183 8.07 -6.38 -8.03
N GLY A 184 7.78 -7.12 -6.96
CA GLY A 184 6.47 -7.70 -6.76
C GLY A 184 6.04 -7.79 -5.31
N VAL A 185 4.73 -7.84 -5.13
CA VAL A 185 4.06 -8.16 -3.88
C VAL A 185 3.17 -9.38 -4.10
N LEU A 186 3.44 -10.45 -3.40
CA LEU A 186 2.73 -11.72 -3.45
C LEU A 186 1.89 -11.87 -2.18
N LYS A 187 0.59 -12.09 -2.33
CA LYS A 187 -0.35 -12.33 -1.23
C LYS A 187 -0.96 -13.71 -1.34
N SER A 188 -1.08 -14.41 -0.25
CA SER A 188 -1.66 -15.75 -0.20
C SER A 188 -3.19 -15.76 -0.29
N ILE A 189 -3.82 -14.61 -0.25
CA ILE A 189 -5.27 -14.42 -0.42
C ILE A 189 -5.51 -13.48 -1.58
N ASN A 190 -6.30 -13.93 -2.54
CA ASN A 190 -6.88 -13.09 -3.59
C ASN A 190 -8.26 -12.64 -3.11
N TYR A 191 -8.38 -11.39 -2.70
CA TYR A 191 -9.66 -10.84 -2.22
C TYR A 191 -10.69 -10.69 -3.35
N TYR A 192 -10.25 -10.63 -4.61
CA TYR A 192 -11.10 -10.42 -5.78
C TYR A 192 -10.76 -11.41 -6.89
N PRO A 193 -11.08 -12.67 -6.67
CA PRO A 193 -10.90 -13.68 -7.70
C PRO A 193 -11.85 -13.39 -8.87
N VAL A 194 -11.34 -13.47 -10.09
CA VAL A 194 -12.14 -13.31 -11.30
C VAL A 194 -12.49 -14.66 -11.92
N SER A 195 -13.74 -14.81 -12.39
CA SER A 195 -14.19 -16.02 -13.08
C SER A 195 -13.95 -17.31 -12.26
N TYR A 196 -13.08 -18.20 -12.73
CA TYR A 196 -12.77 -19.51 -12.14
C TYR A 196 -11.66 -19.49 -11.07
N MET A 197 -11.09 -18.32 -10.79
CA MET A 197 -10.09 -18.18 -9.71
C MET A 197 -10.76 -18.33 -8.37
N THR A 198 -9.99 -18.82 -7.39
CA THR A 198 -10.42 -18.90 -5.99
C THR A 198 -9.58 -18.00 -5.11
N ARG A 199 -10.12 -17.67 -3.95
CA ARG A 199 -9.48 -16.78 -2.97
C ARG A 199 -8.13 -17.31 -2.48
N ASP A 200 -8.01 -18.62 -2.28
CA ASP A 200 -6.83 -19.28 -1.67
C ASP A 200 -5.65 -19.48 -2.64
N GLU A 201 -5.84 -19.19 -3.93
CA GLU A 201 -4.81 -19.30 -4.95
C GLU A 201 -3.78 -18.18 -4.88
N GLY A 202 -4.08 -17.13 -4.12
CA GLY A 202 -3.24 -15.95 -3.99
C GLY A 202 -3.29 -15.02 -5.19
N VAL A 203 -2.59 -13.91 -5.05
CA VAL A 203 -2.47 -12.87 -6.06
C VAL A 203 -1.09 -12.25 -6.01
N THR A 204 -0.58 -11.84 -7.16
CA THR A 204 0.71 -11.15 -7.29
C THR A 204 0.55 -9.84 -8.05
N TYR A 205 1.17 -8.80 -7.52
CA TYR A 205 1.32 -7.50 -8.18
C TYR A 205 2.75 -7.38 -8.67
N LEU A 206 2.94 -6.99 -9.92
CA LEU A 206 4.24 -6.88 -10.58
C LEU A 206 4.42 -5.48 -11.16
N ALA A 207 5.59 -4.90 -10.99
CA ALA A 207 5.96 -3.62 -11.56
C ALA A 207 7.42 -3.65 -12.06
N LEU A 208 7.70 -2.94 -13.15
CA LEU A 208 9.04 -2.59 -13.57
C LEU A 208 9.65 -1.61 -12.57
N GLY A 209 10.93 -1.78 -12.22
CA GLY A 209 11.63 -0.94 -11.26
C GLY A 209 11.29 -1.26 -9.81
N PHE A 210 11.40 -0.29 -8.92
CA PHE A 210 11.14 -0.49 -7.49
C PHE A 210 9.67 -0.70 -7.16
N GLY A 211 9.43 -1.48 -6.11
CA GLY A 211 8.09 -1.80 -5.57
C GLY A 211 7.29 -0.59 -5.06
N LYS A 212 7.89 0.60 -4.99
CA LYS A 212 7.21 1.86 -4.66
C LYS A 212 5.96 2.07 -5.53
N THR A 213 6.01 1.73 -6.83
CA THR A 213 4.84 1.75 -7.71
C THR A 213 3.65 0.97 -7.14
N ILE A 214 3.92 -0.21 -6.55
CA ILE A 214 2.87 -1.09 -6.01
C ILE A 214 2.37 -0.55 -4.68
N VAL A 215 3.28 -0.22 -3.75
CA VAL A 215 2.92 0.15 -2.38
C VAL A 215 2.28 1.54 -2.27
N ASP A 216 2.54 2.43 -3.24
CA ASP A 216 1.87 3.73 -3.36
C ASP A 216 0.54 3.64 -4.16
N GLY A 217 0.09 2.43 -4.52
CA GLY A 217 -1.17 2.22 -5.25
C GLY A 217 -1.13 2.64 -6.72
N GLY A 218 0.06 2.73 -7.32
CA GLY A 218 0.24 3.05 -8.74
C GLY A 218 -0.19 1.91 -9.67
N LYS A 219 -0.13 2.16 -10.98
CA LYS A 219 -0.47 1.17 -12.00
C LYS A 219 0.56 0.05 -12.03
N CYS A 220 0.12 -1.17 -11.79
CA CYS A 220 0.93 -2.38 -11.80
C CYS A 220 0.16 -3.56 -12.38
N LEU A 221 0.85 -4.59 -12.83
CA LEU A 221 0.22 -5.79 -13.34
C LEU A 221 -0.26 -6.68 -12.18
N ARG A 222 -1.50 -7.16 -12.23
CA ARG A 222 -2.09 -8.11 -11.28
C ARG A 222 -2.31 -9.46 -11.95
N ILE A 223 -1.80 -10.53 -11.35
CA ILE A 223 -1.96 -11.91 -11.83
C ILE A 223 -2.25 -12.87 -10.67
N SER A 224 -2.87 -14.00 -10.98
CA SER A 224 -2.82 -15.18 -10.12
C SER A 224 -1.56 -16.01 -10.48
N PRO A 225 -0.71 -16.38 -9.50
CA PRO A 225 0.43 -17.25 -9.78
C PRO A 225 0.02 -18.61 -10.36
N LYS A 226 -1.19 -19.08 -10.06
CA LYS A 226 -1.75 -20.32 -10.62
C LYS A 226 -2.14 -20.18 -12.10
N TYR A 227 -2.51 -18.96 -12.54
CA TYR A 227 -2.94 -18.68 -13.91
C TYR A 227 -2.14 -17.50 -14.51
N PRO A 228 -0.80 -17.61 -14.64
CA PRO A 228 0.07 -16.48 -14.99
C PRO A 228 -0.21 -15.87 -16.35
N ASN A 229 -0.79 -16.64 -17.28
CA ASN A 229 -1.11 -16.19 -18.63
C ASN A 229 -2.37 -15.30 -18.71
N ILE A 230 -3.16 -15.24 -17.62
CA ILE A 230 -4.39 -14.49 -17.58
C ILE A 230 -4.13 -13.14 -16.92
N GLN A 231 -4.35 -12.09 -17.69
CA GLN A 231 -4.16 -10.70 -17.30
C GLN A 231 -5.54 -10.00 -17.30
N PRO A 232 -6.29 -10.03 -16.18
CA PRO A 232 -7.66 -9.52 -16.13
C PRO A 232 -7.79 -8.05 -16.50
N GLN A 233 -6.72 -7.28 -16.31
CA GLN A 233 -6.67 -5.84 -16.60
C GLN A 233 -6.58 -5.54 -18.11
N PHE A 234 -6.18 -6.51 -18.96
CA PHE A 234 -5.90 -6.31 -20.38
C PHE A 234 -6.98 -6.92 -21.28
N TYR A 235 -8.25 -6.74 -20.90
CA TYR A 235 -9.39 -7.31 -21.66
C TYR A 235 -9.82 -6.48 -22.87
N SER A 236 -9.38 -5.21 -22.98
CA SER A 236 -9.62 -4.33 -24.11
C SER A 236 -8.44 -3.38 -24.32
N THR A 237 -8.32 -2.78 -25.50
CA THR A 237 -7.30 -1.77 -25.81
C THR A 237 -7.36 -0.59 -24.84
N ARG A 238 -8.55 -0.09 -24.55
CA ARG A 238 -8.77 1.03 -23.61
C ARG A 238 -8.33 0.64 -22.20
N SER A 239 -8.78 -0.52 -21.72
CA SER A 239 -8.41 -1.03 -20.40
C SER A 239 -6.89 -1.23 -20.29
N THR A 240 -6.25 -1.79 -21.32
CA THR A 240 -4.79 -1.99 -21.35
C THR A 240 -4.04 -0.68 -21.19
N LEU A 241 -4.44 0.39 -21.89
CA LEU A 241 -3.80 1.71 -21.79
C LEU A 241 -4.03 2.37 -20.43
N GLN A 242 -5.23 2.19 -19.87
CA GLN A 242 -5.58 2.79 -18.58
C GLN A 242 -4.90 2.09 -17.39
N SER A 243 -4.75 0.75 -17.44
CA SER A 243 -4.23 -0.05 -16.32
C SER A 243 -2.73 -0.34 -16.42
N SER A 244 -2.10 -0.10 -17.58
CA SER A 244 -0.67 -0.38 -17.74
C SER A 244 0.19 0.64 -17.04
N GLN A 245 1.26 0.16 -16.40
CA GLN A 245 2.32 1.00 -15.85
C GLN A 245 2.93 1.86 -16.96
N ASN A 246 3.04 3.17 -16.72
CA ASN A 246 3.61 4.17 -17.63
C ASN A 246 4.88 4.83 -17.09
N GLN A 247 5.12 4.72 -15.80
CA GLN A 247 6.29 5.22 -15.09
C GLN A 247 6.82 4.14 -14.15
N PHE A 248 8.11 4.19 -13.83
CA PHE A 248 8.73 3.32 -12.84
C PHE A 248 9.69 4.12 -11.96
N TYR A 249 9.96 3.62 -10.77
CA TYR A 249 10.93 4.25 -9.88
C TYR A 249 12.31 3.60 -10.00
N GLY A 250 13.34 4.45 -10.02
CA GLY A 250 14.74 4.08 -10.01
C GLY A 250 15.54 4.97 -9.05
N LEU A 251 16.70 4.49 -8.60
CA LEU A 251 17.67 5.27 -7.85
C LEU A 251 18.67 5.90 -8.83
N ASN A 252 18.95 7.19 -8.69
CA ASN A 252 19.96 7.88 -9.49
C ASN A 252 21.30 7.86 -8.74
N LEU A 253 22.28 7.09 -9.25
CA LEU A 253 23.62 7.02 -8.67
C LEU A 253 24.48 8.24 -8.96
N ASN A 254 24.10 9.09 -9.92
CA ASN A 254 24.81 10.31 -10.28
C ASN A 254 24.36 11.55 -9.52
N SER A 255 23.28 11.45 -8.72
CA SER A 255 22.81 12.58 -7.93
C SER A 255 23.76 12.84 -6.76
N THR A 256 24.27 14.07 -6.67
CA THR A 256 24.81 14.58 -5.41
C THR A 256 23.64 14.76 -4.47
N ILE A 257 23.62 14.01 -3.39
CA ILE A 257 22.56 14.15 -2.38
C ILE A 257 22.71 15.53 -1.75
N GLU A 258 21.91 16.48 -2.20
CA GLU A 258 21.73 17.75 -1.50
C GLU A 258 21.14 17.44 -0.12
N GLU A 259 21.63 18.11 0.89
CA GLU A 259 21.40 17.80 2.32
C GLU A 259 19.93 17.76 2.77
N ASN A 260 18.97 18.12 1.92
CA ASN A 260 17.58 18.38 2.29
C ASN A 260 16.52 17.51 1.64
N ASN A 261 16.83 16.60 0.71
CA ASN A 261 15.79 15.82 0.03
C ASN A 261 15.79 14.34 0.43
N SER A 262 14.70 13.94 1.07
CA SER A 262 14.43 12.62 1.59
C SER A 262 13.84 11.62 0.59
N GLN A 263 13.76 11.95 -0.70
CA GLN A 263 13.20 11.05 -1.72
C GLN A 263 14.25 10.64 -2.73
N ASP A 264 14.85 9.48 -2.47
CA ASP A 264 15.98 8.99 -3.24
C ASP A 264 15.55 8.21 -4.49
N LEU A 265 14.24 7.90 -4.62
CA LEU A 265 13.67 7.25 -5.79
C LEU A 265 13.05 8.27 -6.75
N ILE A 266 13.53 8.28 -7.98
CA ILE A 266 13.09 9.17 -9.04
C ILE A 266 12.12 8.43 -9.96
N PRO A 267 10.97 9.03 -10.34
CA PRO A 267 10.11 8.46 -11.36
C PRO A 267 10.72 8.66 -12.75
N TYR A 268 10.77 7.58 -13.53
CA TYR A 268 11.20 7.54 -14.92
C TYR A 268 10.07 7.01 -15.80
N ASN A 269 10.03 7.40 -17.07
CA ASN A 269 9.08 6.83 -18.03
C ASN A 269 9.63 5.56 -18.72
N LEU A 270 8.77 4.81 -19.39
CA LEU A 270 9.17 3.53 -20.01
C LEU A 270 10.22 3.68 -21.12
N LYS A 271 10.38 4.88 -21.70
CA LYS A 271 11.40 5.16 -22.71
C LYS A 271 12.81 5.04 -22.12
N GLU A 272 13.02 5.47 -20.89
CA GLU A 272 14.30 5.28 -20.19
C GLU A 272 14.59 3.79 -19.95
N ALA A 273 13.58 3.01 -19.56
CA ALA A 273 13.76 1.56 -19.41
C ALA A 273 14.04 0.84 -20.74
N GLU A 274 13.50 1.35 -21.85
CA GLU A 274 13.83 0.86 -23.20
C GLU A 274 15.27 1.18 -23.57
N GLN A 275 15.75 2.40 -23.28
CA GLN A 275 17.16 2.80 -23.48
C GLN A 275 18.12 1.97 -22.64
N ASP A 276 17.79 1.65 -21.40
CA ASP A 276 18.56 0.78 -20.51
C ASP A 276 18.51 -0.70 -20.95
N GLY A 277 17.62 -1.05 -21.87
CA GLY A 277 17.40 -2.43 -22.33
C GLY A 277 16.68 -3.31 -21.30
N ALA A 278 16.12 -2.73 -20.24
CA ALA A 278 15.34 -3.45 -19.23
C ALA A 278 13.93 -3.79 -19.73
N LEU A 279 13.32 -2.90 -20.51
CA LEU A 279 11.95 -3.06 -20.98
C LEU A 279 11.75 -4.35 -21.82
N LYS A 280 12.80 -4.85 -22.49
CA LYS A 280 12.74 -6.10 -23.28
C LYS A 280 12.30 -7.32 -22.48
N TRP A 281 12.51 -7.31 -21.16
CA TRP A 281 12.20 -8.43 -20.28
C TRP A 281 10.73 -8.44 -19.82
N VAL A 282 10.07 -7.26 -19.84
CA VAL A 282 8.73 -7.07 -19.26
C VAL A 282 7.76 -6.39 -20.21
N GLY A 283 8.24 -5.92 -21.37
CA GLY A 283 7.50 -5.06 -22.28
C GLY A 283 6.76 -5.81 -23.37
N SER A 284 5.61 -5.25 -23.74
CA SER A 284 4.84 -5.53 -24.97
C SER A 284 4.57 -4.21 -25.68
N VAL A 285 4.03 -4.27 -26.88
CA VAL A 285 3.60 -3.10 -27.67
C VAL A 285 2.13 -3.20 -27.98
N LEU A 286 1.38 -2.16 -27.68
CA LEU A 286 0.08 -1.96 -28.30
C LEU A 286 0.32 -1.32 -29.68
N SER A 287 0.18 -2.13 -30.72
CA SER A 287 0.50 -1.75 -32.09
C SER A 287 -0.41 -0.64 -32.58
N SER A 288 0.18 0.43 -33.14
CA SER A 288 -0.57 1.52 -33.75
C SER A 288 -1.18 1.16 -35.12
N GLU A 289 -0.76 0.03 -35.73
CA GLU A 289 -1.24 -0.42 -37.04
C GLU A 289 -2.60 -1.12 -36.94
N ASP A 290 -2.79 -1.98 -35.93
CA ASP A 290 -3.95 -2.87 -35.81
C ASP A 290 -4.62 -2.86 -34.43
N ASN A 291 -4.19 -1.98 -33.53
CA ASN A 291 -4.68 -1.86 -32.14
C ASN A 291 -4.64 -3.19 -31.36
N THR A 292 -3.67 -4.08 -31.68
CA THR A 292 -3.50 -5.34 -30.97
C THR A 292 -2.27 -5.29 -30.05
N LEU A 293 -2.38 -5.96 -28.89
CA LEU A 293 -1.24 -6.14 -27.98
C LEU A 293 -0.30 -7.20 -28.57
N ARG A 294 0.96 -6.83 -28.81
CA ARG A 294 2.02 -7.69 -29.33
C ARG A 294 3.06 -7.92 -28.23
N ASP A 295 3.33 -9.18 -27.91
CA ASP A 295 4.32 -9.58 -26.89
C ASP A 295 5.77 -9.46 -27.43
N SER A 296 6.08 -8.33 -28.08
CA SER A 296 7.37 -7.98 -28.66
C SER A 296 7.51 -6.47 -28.75
N LEU A 297 8.73 -5.95 -28.59
CA LEU A 297 9.03 -4.50 -28.73
C LEU A 297 9.38 -4.08 -30.18
N ASN A 298 9.35 -5.00 -31.14
CA ASN A 298 9.84 -4.75 -32.51
C ASN A 298 8.86 -3.95 -33.38
N LYS A 299 7.65 -3.65 -32.88
CA LYS A 299 6.63 -2.88 -33.61
C LYS A 299 6.53 -1.44 -33.09
N ALA A 300 6.05 -0.55 -33.96
CA ALA A 300 5.68 0.79 -33.55
C ALA A 300 4.39 0.76 -32.73
N GLY A 301 4.31 1.59 -31.68
CA GLY A 301 3.14 1.68 -30.82
C GLY A 301 3.46 2.05 -29.38
N THR A 302 2.43 2.03 -28.53
CA THR A 302 2.55 2.35 -27.10
C THR A 302 3.18 1.19 -26.35
N ARG A 303 4.21 1.47 -25.55
CA ARG A 303 4.88 0.50 -24.68
C ARG A 303 3.99 0.14 -23.50
N ILE A 304 3.87 -1.15 -23.22
CA ILE A 304 3.02 -1.72 -22.17
C ILE A 304 3.88 -2.65 -21.29
N VAL A 305 3.81 -2.52 -19.98
CA VAL A 305 4.42 -3.46 -19.05
C VAL A 305 3.45 -4.61 -18.83
N SER A 306 3.67 -5.70 -19.55
CA SER A 306 2.81 -6.90 -19.51
C SER A 306 3.47 -8.10 -18.85
N CYS A 307 4.79 -8.06 -18.63
CA CYS A 307 5.61 -9.20 -18.20
C CYS A 307 5.44 -10.46 -19.08
N ALA A 308 4.97 -10.30 -20.33
CA ALA A 308 4.69 -11.43 -21.24
C ALA A 308 5.90 -12.35 -21.49
N PRO A 309 7.14 -11.85 -21.67
CA PRO A 309 8.30 -12.74 -21.82
C PRO A 309 8.50 -13.69 -20.63
N ILE A 310 8.16 -13.25 -19.43
CA ILE A 310 8.28 -14.04 -18.21
C ILE A 310 7.05 -14.93 -18.02
N LEU A 311 5.85 -14.36 -18.09
CA LEU A 311 4.62 -15.05 -17.72
C LEU A 311 4.10 -16.00 -18.83
N LYS A 312 4.23 -15.60 -20.11
CA LYS A 312 3.71 -16.37 -21.25
C LYS A 312 4.80 -17.22 -21.92
N MET A 313 6.03 -16.68 -22.01
CA MET A 313 7.16 -17.37 -22.68
C MET A 313 8.06 -18.10 -21.69
N ASN A 314 7.75 -18.05 -20.40
CA ASN A 314 8.47 -18.74 -19.31
C ASN A 314 9.99 -18.48 -19.32
N LEU A 315 10.38 -17.22 -19.55
CA LEU A 315 11.80 -16.82 -19.56
C LEU A 315 12.50 -17.19 -18.25
N ILE A 316 11.81 -17.09 -17.13
CA ILE A 316 12.12 -17.64 -15.82
C ILE A 316 10.85 -18.26 -15.24
N PRO A 317 10.93 -19.30 -14.38
CA PRO A 317 9.77 -19.97 -13.79
C PRO A 317 9.18 -19.15 -12.63
N LEU A 318 8.87 -17.86 -12.87
CA LEU A 318 8.43 -16.93 -11.81
C LEU A 318 7.17 -17.43 -11.11
N ALA A 319 6.17 -17.88 -11.89
CA ALA A 319 4.89 -18.34 -11.34
C ALA A 319 5.06 -19.57 -10.42
N ASP A 320 5.93 -20.51 -10.81
CA ASP A 320 6.22 -21.71 -10.01
C ASP A 320 6.94 -21.35 -8.71
N ILE A 321 7.93 -20.43 -8.77
CA ILE A 321 8.61 -19.90 -7.57
C ILE A 321 7.60 -19.24 -6.63
N LEU A 322 6.70 -18.41 -7.14
CA LEU A 322 5.68 -17.72 -6.33
C LEU A 322 4.73 -18.72 -5.67
N ASN A 323 4.25 -19.73 -6.41
CA ASN A 323 3.40 -20.79 -5.86
C ASN A 323 4.13 -21.58 -4.76
N ARG A 324 5.41 -21.90 -4.98
CA ARG A 324 6.23 -22.61 -4.02
C ARG A 324 6.45 -21.80 -2.74
N LEU A 325 6.76 -20.50 -2.88
CA LEU A 325 6.92 -19.57 -1.75
C LEU A 325 5.61 -19.39 -0.95
N LEU A 326 4.45 -19.35 -1.62
CA LEU A 326 3.15 -19.34 -0.94
C LEU A 326 2.95 -20.59 -0.10
N ALA A 327 3.24 -21.77 -0.65
CA ALA A 327 3.10 -23.03 0.05
C ALA A 327 4.04 -23.10 1.26
N LEU A 328 5.33 -22.77 1.07
CA LEU A 328 6.34 -22.76 2.14
C LEU A 328 5.99 -21.76 3.25
N GLY A 329 5.68 -20.54 2.89
CA GLY A 329 5.41 -19.49 3.85
C GLY A 329 4.13 -19.75 4.66
N LYS A 330 3.04 -20.22 4.01
CA LYS A 330 1.80 -20.61 4.71
C LYS A 330 2.05 -21.78 5.67
N ALA A 331 2.78 -22.80 5.23
CA ALA A 331 3.10 -23.95 6.09
C ALA A 331 3.97 -23.55 7.28
N SER A 332 4.96 -22.68 7.08
CA SER A 332 5.92 -22.28 8.12
C SER A 332 5.35 -21.28 9.13
N LEU A 333 4.46 -20.36 8.71
CA LEU A 333 3.83 -19.36 9.60
C LEU A 333 2.47 -19.81 10.13
N GLY A 334 1.83 -20.82 9.54
CA GLY A 334 0.50 -21.30 9.95
C GLY A 334 -0.63 -20.31 9.70
N CYS A 335 -0.41 -19.28 8.87
CA CYS A 335 -1.38 -18.24 8.58
C CYS A 335 -1.20 -17.71 7.14
N PRO A 336 -2.16 -16.94 6.61
CA PRO A 336 -1.98 -16.21 5.36
C PRO A 336 -0.79 -15.24 5.43
N ILE A 337 -0.12 -15.08 4.28
CA ILE A 337 1.15 -14.34 4.20
C ILE A 337 1.17 -13.34 3.04
N GLU A 338 2.01 -12.34 3.22
CA GLU A 338 2.45 -11.43 2.17
C GLU A 338 3.98 -11.48 2.05
N ILE A 339 4.47 -11.50 0.80
CA ILE A 339 5.90 -11.51 0.46
C ILE A 339 6.19 -10.36 -0.49
N GLU A 340 7.21 -9.56 -0.17
CA GLU A 340 7.80 -8.59 -1.09
C GLU A 340 9.05 -9.21 -1.72
N PHE A 341 9.23 -9.03 -3.02
CA PHE A 341 10.36 -9.57 -3.75
C PHE A 341 10.82 -8.65 -4.90
N ALA A 342 12.03 -8.89 -5.37
CA ALA A 342 12.56 -8.28 -6.58
C ALA A 342 13.24 -9.34 -7.46
N VAL A 343 13.28 -9.09 -8.78
CA VAL A 343 13.92 -9.97 -9.74
C VAL A 343 14.87 -9.16 -10.62
N ASN A 344 16.09 -9.64 -10.75
CA ASN A 344 17.08 -9.11 -11.67
C ASN A 344 17.31 -10.05 -12.84
N LEU A 345 17.14 -9.54 -14.05
CA LEU A 345 17.47 -10.22 -15.31
C LEU A 345 18.63 -9.47 -15.97
N TYR A 346 19.67 -10.19 -16.31
CA TYR A 346 20.90 -9.59 -16.81
C TYR A 346 21.04 -9.76 -18.33
N GLN A 347 21.70 -8.78 -18.96
CA GLN A 347 22.02 -8.88 -20.40
C GLN A 347 23.12 -9.90 -20.67
N ASP A 348 24.04 -10.07 -19.71
CA ASP A 348 25.05 -11.10 -19.75
C ASP A 348 24.41 -12.48 -19.52
N ARG A 349 24.43 -13.33 -20.53
CA ARG A 349 23.87 -14.69 -20.49
C ARG A 349 24.58 -15.64 -19.53
N ASN A 350 25.83 -15.31 -19.12
CA ASN A 350 26.57 -16.12 -18.17
C ASN A 350 26.19 -15.82 -16.72
N ARG A 351 25.50 -14.71 -16.48
CA ARG A 351 24.99 -14.34 -15.16
C ARG A 351 23.57 -14.88 -14.97
N LYS A 352 23.39 -15.72 -13.94
CA LYS A 352 22.06 -16.23 -13.59
C LYS A 352 21.14 -15.11 -13.16
N PRO A 353 19.84 -15.16 -13.52
CA PRO A 353 18.82 -14.31 -12.91
C PRO A 353 18.83 -14.47 -11.37
N VAL A 354 18.44 -13.41 -10.66
CA VAL A 354 18.36 -13.42 -9.21
C VAL A 354 16.94 -13.06 -8.78
N PHE A 355 16.35 -13.91 -7.96
CA PHE A 355 15.10 -13.64 -7.25
C PHE A 355 15.45 -13.32 -5.80
N SER A 356 15.22 -12.08 -5.38
CA SER A 356 15.51 -11.61 -4.03
C SER A 356 14.24 -11.49 -3.22
N LEU A 357 14.13 -12.24 -2.10
CA LEU A 357 13.05 -12.09 -1.13
C LEU A 357 13.39 -10.91 -0.20
N LEU A 358 12.56 -9.88 -0.18
CA LEU A 358 12.81 -8.62 0.53
C LEU A 358 12.08 -8.52 1.87
N GLN A 359 10.92 -9.16 1.99
CA GLN A 359 10.14 -9.21 3.22
C GLN A 359 9.15 -10.36 3.17
N ILE A 360 8.87 -10.98 4.33
CA ILE A 360 7.73 -11.86 4.56
C ILE A 360 7.02 -11.42 5.84
N LYS A 361 5.71 -11.37 5.80
CA LYS A 361 4.89 -11.04 6.97
C LYS A 361 3.56 -11.78 6.96
N PRO A 362 2.95 -12.03 8.15
CA PRO A 362 1.57 -12.49 8.24
C PRO A 362 0.62 -11.45 7.63
N MET A 363 -0.45 -11.93 7.00
CA MET A 363 -1.59 -11.09 6.64
C MET A 363 -2.59 -11.07 7.79
N VAL A 364 -3.11 -9.88 8.11
CA VAL A 364 -4.20 -9.75 9.08
C VAL A 364 -5.48 -10.22 8.44
N LEU A 365 -6.10 -11.21 9.07
CA LEU A 365 -7.48 -11.59 8.81
C LEU A 365 -8.30 -11.10 10.00
N THR A 366 -9.06 -10.05 9.83
CA THR A 366 -10.10 -9.67 10.79
C THR A 366 -11.10 -10.81 10.87
N GLY A 367 -11.47 -11.19 12.09
CA GLY A 367 -12.20 -12.41 12.41
C GLY A 367 -13.47 -12.60 11.57
N LEU A 368 -13.42 -13.61 10.72
CA LEU A 368 -14.43 -13.95 9.73
C LEU A 368 -15.63 -14.59 10.43
N LYS A 369 -16.60 -13.80 10.87
CA LYS A 369 -17.94 -14.29 11.19
C LYS A 369 -18.82 -14.01 9.97
N SER A 370 -19.28 -15.06 9.30
CA SER A 370 -20.26 -14.90 8.22
C SER A 370 -21.55 -14.30 8.77
N ILE A 371 -21.84 -13.08 8.40
CA ILE A 371 -23.12 -12.45 8.67
C ILE A 371 -23.99 -12.70 7.43
N GLN A 372 -25.02 -13.52 7.57
CA GLN A 372 -25.96 -13.75 6.48
C GLN A 372 -26.83 -12.49 6.32
N VAL A 373 -26.56 -11.71 5.29
CA VAL A 373 -27.44 -10.63 4.86
C VAL A 373 -28.62 -11.30 4.12
N LYS A 374 -29.77 -11.41 4.82
CA LYS A 374 -31.01 -11.96 4.26
C LYS A 374 -31.89 -10.81 3.76
N ASP A 375 -32.54 -11.03 2.62
CA ASP A 375 -33.60 -10.19 2.04
C ASP A 375 -33.27 -8.69 2.00
N ILE A 376 -32.47 -8.28 1.01
CA ILE A 376 -32.06 -6.89 0.82
C ILE A 376 -33.19 -6.15 0.09
N ASP A 377 -33.91 -5.26 0.79
CA ASP A 377 -34.80 -4.28 0.17
C ASP A 377 -33.96 -3.06 -0.27
N SER A 378 -33.80 -2.90 -1.58
CA SER A 378 -33.00 -1.81 -2.15
C SER A 378 -33.52 -0.41 -1.78
N ALA A 379 -34.82 -0.25 -1.53
CA ALA A 379 -35.42 1.03 -1.16
C ALA A 379 -34.94 1.53 0.22
N GLN A 380 -34.59 0.62 1.13
CA GLN A 380 -34.13 0.93 2.47
C GLN A 380 -32.61 1.11 2.58
N HIS A 381 -31.87 0.83 1.48
CA HIS A 381 -30.41 0.89 1.50
C HIS A 381 -29.89 2.10 0.72
N PHE A 382 -28.90 2.77 1.32
CA PHE A 382 -28.10 3.80 0.67
C PHE A 382 -27.06 3.16 -0.28
N CYS A 383 -26.49 2.04 0.17
CA CYS A 383 -25.44 1.36 -0.57
C CYS A 383 -25.59 -0.16 -0.47
N ILE A 384 -25.41 -0.85 -1.60
CA ILE A 384 -25.32 -2.30 -1.71
C ILE A 384 -24.11 -2.59 -2.59
N SER A 385 -23.23 -3.48 -2.17
CA SER A 385 -22.04 -3.84 -2.95
C SER A 385 -21.76 -5.33 -2.87
N SER A 386 -21.26 -5.83 -3.98
CA SER A 386 -20.72 -7.19 -4.13
C SER A 386 -19.21 -7.26 -3.89
N ILE A 387 -18.55 -6.11 -3.63
CA ILE A 387 -17.10 -5.98 -3.44
C ILE A 387 -16.84 -5.20 -2.16
N THR A 388 -16.67 -5.92 -1.05
CA THR A 388 -16.37 -5.30 0.25
C THR A 388 -15.22 -5.97 0.99
N LEU A 389 -14.61 -5.22 1.88
CA LEU A 389 -13.65 -5.70 2.86
C LEU A 389 -14.00 -5.20 4.25
N GLY A 390 -13.57 -5.97 5.22
CA GLY A 390 -13.96 -5.80 6.61
C GLY A 390 -15.16 -6.67 6.94
N ASP A 391 -15.33 -6.97 8.21
CA ASP A 391 -16.39 -7.83 8.73
C ASP A 391 -17.02 -7.13 9.92
N GLY A 392 -18.32 -7.16 10.00
CA GLY A 392 -19.03 -6.65 11.18
C GLY A 392 -20.23 -5.79 10.88
N ILE A 393 -20.76 -5.26 11.97
CA ILE A 393 -21.85 -4.31 11.99
C ILE A 393 -21.32 -3.01 12.55
N PHE A 394 -21.53 -1.92 11.80
CA PHE A 394 -21.23 -0.56 12.24
C PHE A 394 -22.55 0.17 12.39
N ASP A 395 -22.94 0.48 13.61
CA ASP A 395 -24.26 1.03 13.97
C ASP A 395 -24.20 2.43 14.62
N ASN A 396 -23.02 3.05 14.58
CA ASN A 396 -22.74 4.34 15.21
C ASN A 396 -22.23 5.40 14.23
N ILE A 397 -22.60 5.33 12.94
CA ILE A 397 -22.17 6.27 11.91
C ILE A 397 -23.30 7.20 11.55
N TYR A 398 -23.10 8.51 11.75
CA TYR A 398 -24.13 9.53 11.59
C TYR A 398 -23.86 10.50 10.44
N ASP A 399 -22.69 10.46 9.84
CA ASP A 399 -22.23 11.45 8.88
C ASP A 399 -21.72 10.80 7.59
N ILE A 400 -21.89 11.50 6.47
CA ILE A 400 -21.28 11.16 5.17
C ILE A 400 -20.50 12.36 4.68
N LEU A 401 -19.23 12.16 4.34
CA LEU A 401 -18.46 13.05 3.50
C LEU A 401 -18.48 12.51 2.08
N TYR A 402 -19.10 13.23 1.17
CA TYR A 402 -19.34 12.81 -0.21
C TYR A 402 -18.64 13.74 -1.19
N VAL A 403 -17.64 13.22 -1.89
CA VAL A 403 -16.99 13.96 -2.99
C VAL A 403 -17.89 13.91 -4.21
N ARG A 404 -18.36 15.07 -4.63
CA ARG A 404 -19.29 15.18 -5.75
C ARG A 404 -18.61 14.78 -7.07
N PRO A 405 -19.22 13.89 -7.82
CA PRO A 405 -18.67 13.42 -9.09
C PRO A 405 -18.59 14.47 -10.19
N ASP A 406 -19.54 15.41 -10.19
CA ASP A 406 -19.61 16.52 -11.16
C ASP A 406 -18.50 17.57 -10.96
N THR A 407 -17.93 17.65 -9.77
CA THR A 407 -16.81 18.55 -9.44
C THR A 407 -15.45 17.85 -9.42
N PHE A 408 -15.41 16.55 -9.63
CA PHE A 408 -14.18 15.78 -9.60
C PHE A 408 -13.31 16.07 -10.84
N ASP A 409 -12.10 16.57 -10.58
CA ASP A 409 -11.06 16.84 -11.57
C ASP A 409 -9.75 16.17 -11.11
N PRO A 410 -9.16 15.25 -11.91
CA PRO A 410 -7.88 14.61 -11.59
C PRO A 410 -6.74 15.61 -11.34
N GLY A 411 -6.77 16.80 -11.97
CA GLY A 411 -5.80 17.87 -11.73
C GLY A 411 -5.93 18.55 -10.36
N ARG A 412 -7.03 18.33 -9.64
CA ARG A 412 -7.36 19.01 -8.37
C ARG A 412 -7.56 18.05 -7.20
N THR A 413 -7.16 16.79 -7.33
CA THR A 413 -7.37 15.77 -6.28
C THR A 413 -6.66 16.08 -4.97
N GLN A 414 -5.56 16.84 -5.00
CA GLN A 414 -4.90 17.33 -3.77
C GLN A 414 -5.74 18.37 -3.04
N GLU A 415 -6.45 19.25 -3.76
CA GLU A 415 -7.37 20.22 -3.15
C GLU A 415 -8.57 19.49 -2.52
N ILE A 416 -9.05 18.42 -3.18
CA ILE A 416 -10.10 17.55 -2.62
C ILE A 416 -9.62 16.91 -1.31
N ALA A 417 -8.38 16.38 -1.28
CA ALA A 417 -7.80 15.78 -0.07
C ALA A 417 -7.67 16.79 1.08
N GLN A 418 -7.28 18.05 0.78
CA GLN A 418 -7.22 19.13 1.78
C GLN A 418 -8.60 19.52 2.32
N GLU A 419 -9.63 19.54 1.47
CA GLU A 419 -11.00 19.82 1.90
C GLU A 419 -11.53 18.69 2.80
N VAL A 420 -11.24 17.44 2.47
CA VAL A 420 -11.55 16.29 3.33
C VAL A 420 -10.83 16.42 4.68
N GLU A 421 -9.55 16.80 4.71
CA GLU A 421 -8.78 17.03 5.95
C GLU A 421 -9.41 18.11 6.83
N ALA A 422 -9.81 19.21 6.24
CA ALA A 422 -10.46 20.30 6.97
C ALA A 422 -11.78 19.84 7.61
N LEU A 423 -12.60 19.06 6.88
CA LEU A 423 -13.82 18.48 7.40
C LEU A 423 -13.52 17.42 8.47
N ASN A 424 -12.57 16.51 8.24
CA ASN A 424 -12.15 15.48 9.21
C ASN A 424 -11.73 16.12 10.55
N SER A 425 -10.99 17.22 10.49
CA SER A 425 -10.54 17.94 11.69
C SER A 425 -11.67 18.61 12.48
N SER A 426 -12.85 18.74 11.90
CA SER A 426 -14.04 19.30 12.56
C SER A 426 -14.85 18.27 13.36
N PHE A 427 -14.53 16.98 13.22
CA PHE A 427 -15.19 15.93 13.97
C PHE A 427 -14.63 15.85 15.39
N GLU A 428 -15.54 15.74 16.36
CA GLU A 428 -15.17 15.51 17.76
C GLU A 428 -14.84 14.03 17.98
N ASN A 429 -14.03 13.73 18.99
CA ASN A 429 -13.63 12.36 19.35
C ASN A 429 -14.86 11.43 19.46
N ASN A 430 -14.80 10.28 18.81
CA ASN A 430 -15.84 9.24 18.72
C ASN A 430 -17.03 9.55 17.76
N ARG A 431 -16.98 10.60 16.96
CA ARG A 431 -17.97 10.80 15.91
C ARG A 431 -17.37 10.41 14.56
N HIS A 432 -17.89 9.35 13.96
CA HIS A 432 -17.35 8.75 12.77
C HIS A 432 -18.23 8.99 11.55
N TYR A 433 -17.63 8.91 10.36
CA TYR A 433 -18.31 9.14 9.10
C TYR A 433 -18.02 8.08 8.03
N ILE A 434 -18.88 8.05 7.01
CA ILE A 434 -18.66 7.37 5.75
C ILE A 434 -17.94 8.33 4.80
N LEU A 435 -16.81 7.94 4.26
CA LEU A 435 -16.10 8.67 3.22
C LEU A 435 -16.43 8.07 1.86
N ALA A 436 -17.08 8.80 0.98
CA ALA A 436 -17.48 8.32 -0.34
C ALA A 436 -17.00 9.25 -1.45
N GLY A 437 -16.48 8.70 -2.54
CA GLY A 437 -16.03 9.52 -3.66
C GLY A 437 -15.57 8.70 -4.88
N PRO A 438 -15.35 9.39 -6.02
CA PRO A 438 -14.95 8.76 -7.27
C PRO A 438 -13.49 8.29 -7.24
N GLY A 439 -13.24 7.09 -7.77
CA GLY A 439 -11.92 6.51 -7.86
C GLY A 439 -11.40 5.96 -6.53
N ARG A 440 -10.07 5.82 -6.44
CA ARG A 440 -9.39 5.25 -5.28
C ARG A 440 -9.12 6.28 -4.21
N TRP A 441 -9.12 5.85 -2.95
CA TRP A 441 -8.60 6.64 -1.85
C TRP A 441 -7.15 6.26 -1.54
N GLY A 442 -6.32 7.27 -1.19
CA GLY A 442 -4.92 7.06 -0.84
C GLY A 442 -4.00 6.71 -2.03
N SER A 443 -4.42 6.95 -3.26
CA SER A 443 -3.57 6.75 -4.44
C SER A 443 -2.69 7.99 -4.70
N ALA A 444 -1.39 7.78 -4.88
CA ALA A 444 -0.47 8.83 -5.28
C ALA A 444 -0.65 9.26 -6.75
N ASP A 445 -1.33 8.45 -7.58
CA ASP A 445 -1.65 8.79 -8.97
C ASP A 445 -3.01 9.51 -9.03
N PRO A 446 -3.05 10.81 -9.40
CA PRO A 446 -4.28 11.60 -9.48
C PRO A 446 -5.31 11.03 -10.46
N TRP A 447 -4.85 10.31 -11.49
CA TRP A 447 -5.71 9.68 -12.49
C TRP A 447 -6.39 8.40 -11.99
N LEU A 448 -6.00 7.93 -10.80
CA LEU A 448 -6.61 6.76 -10.16
C LEU A 448 -7.53 7.13 -9.00
N GLY A 449 -7.40 8.35 -8.43
CA GLY A 449 -8.22 8.76 -7.31
C GLY A 449 -7.67 9.91 -6.48
N ILE A 450 -8.05 9.94 -5.21
CA ILE A 450 -7.79 11.05 -4.28
C ILE A 450 -6.65 10.69 -3.32
N PRO A 451 -5.55 11.47 -3.26
CA PRO A 451 -4.32 11.12 -2.53
C PRO A 451 -4.39 11.49 -1.04
N VAL A 452 -5.39 10.99 -0.32
CA VAL A 452 -5.48 11.19 1.14
C VAL A 452 -4.48 10.30 1.89
N ASN A 453 -3.99 10.80 3.03
CA ASN A 453 -3.28 10.01 4.03
C ASN A 453 -4.17 9.76 5.27
N TRP A 454 -3.72 8.91 6.19
CA TRP A 454 -4.53 8.52 7.35
C TRP A 454 -4.87 9.66 8.29
N ARG A 455 -4.00 10.64 8.43
CA ARG A 455 -4.26 11.83 9.24
C ARG A 455 -5.44 12.64 8.70
N GLN A 456 -5.57 12.68 7.38
CA GLN A 456 -6.64 13.44 6.71
C GLN A 456 -8.02 12.77 6.80
N ILE A 457 -8.07 11.48 7.18
CA ILE A 457 -9.31 10.69 7.25
C ILE A 457 -9.41 9.85 8.53
N SER A 458 -8.79 10.28 9.63
CA SER A 458 -8.68 9.52 10.88
C SER A 458 -10.03 9.09 11.47
N GLU A 459 -11.09 9.87 11.24
CA GLU A 459 -12.44 9.61 11.76
C GLU A 459 -13.32 8.80 10.79
N ALA A 460 -12.83 8.46 9.58
CA ALA A 460 -13.54 7.59 8.66
C ALA A 460 -13.64 6.16 9.22
N ARG A 461 -14.82 5.57 9.18
CA ARG A 461 -15.04 4.15 9.56
C ARG A 461 -15.48 3.29 8.40
N ILE A 462 -16.05 3.88 7.38
CA ILE A 462 -16.39 3.22 6.11
C ILE A 462 -15.83 4.08 4.99
N ILE A 463 -15.17 3.44 4.05
CA ILE A 463 -14.66 4.07 2.82
C ILE A 463 -15.38 3.46 1.63
N ILE A 464 -15.95 4.29 0.76
CA ILE A 464 -16.63 3.89 -0.47
C ILE A 464 -15.86 4.43 -1.66
N GLU A 465 -15.38 3.54 -2.52
CA GLU A 465 -14.82 3.87 -3.83
C GLU A 465 -15.89 3.73 -4.90
N ILE A 466 -16.15 4.79 -5.65
CA ILE A 466 -17.18 4.82 -6.68
C ILE A 466 -16.52 4.75 -8.05
N GLY A 467 -16.76 3.66 -8.78
CA GLY A 467 -16.33 3.50 -10.16
C GLY A 467 -17.09 4.44 -11.10
N ARG A 468 -16.40 4.90 -12.16
CA ARG A 468 -16.99 5.69 -13.23
C ARG A 468 -16.46 5.21 -14.58
N GLU A 469 -17.17 5.51 -15.67
CA GLU A 469 -16.73 5.10 -17.01
C GLU A 469 -15.34 5.62 -17.37
N GLU A 470 -15.02 6.84 -16.92
CA GLU A 470 -13.75 7.51 -17.16
C GLU A 470 -12.68 7.16 -16.12
N LEU A 471 -13.10 6.68 -14.95
CA LEU A 471 -12.26 6.28 -13.83
C LEU A 471 -12.62 4.86 -13.36
N PRO A 472 -12.29 3.82 -14.16
CA PRO A 472 -12.58 2.46 -13.74
C PRO A 472 -11.77 2.13 -12.48
N ILE A 473 -12.43 1.54 -11.50
CA ILE A 473 -11.75 1.09 -10.28
C ILE A 473 -10.93 -0.14 -10.62
N ASP A 474 -9.61 0.04 -10.64
CA ASP A 474 -8.67 -1.06 -10.54
C ASP A 474 -8.14 -1.08 -9.09
N LEU A 475 -8.64 -2.04 -8.34
CA LEU A 475 -8.53 -2.11 -6.88
C LEU A 475 -7.07 -2.09 -6.38
N SER A 476 -6.72 -1.13 -5.51
CA SER A 476 -5.34 -0.84 -5.08
C SER A 476 -4.83 -1.70 -3.92
N PHE A 477 -5.11 -3.01 -3.93
CA PHE A 477 -4.87 -3.93 -2.79
C PHE A 477 -3.41 -4.22 -2.44
N GLY A 478 -2.46 -3.73 -3.22
CA GLY A 478 -1.03 -3.82 -2.93
C GLY A 478 -0.49 -2.68 -2.07
N SER A 479 -1.27 -1.61 -1.89
CA SER A 479 -0.81 -0.39 -1.23
C SER A 479 -0.75 -0.50 0.29
N HIS A 480 0.10 0.30 0.91
CA HIS A 480 0.13 0.50 2.37
C HIS A 480 -1.19 1.06 2.89
N PHE A 481 -1.84 1.94 2.12
CA PHE A 481 -3.15 2.47 2.46
C PHE A 481 -4.16 1.36 2.67
N PHE A 482 -4.23 0.42 1.75
CA PHE A 482 -5.12 -0.72 1.85
C PHE A 482 -4.78 -1.68 3.01
N GLN A 483 -3.50 -1.90 3.31
CA GLN A 483 -3.09 -2.71 4.45
C GLN A 483 -3.58 -2.09 5.77
N ASN A 484 -3.54 -0.77 5.88
CA ASN A 484 -4.02 -0.06 7.07
C ASN A 484 -5.54 -0.11 7.20
N ILE A 485 -6.33 -0.11 6.11
CA ILE A 485 -7.79 -0.32 6.15
C ILE A 485 -8.12 -1.59 6.93
N THR A 486 -7.50 -2.71 6.56
CA THR A 486 -7.75 -4.00 7.22
C THR A 486 -7.29 -4.02 8.67
N SER A 487 -6.22 -3.29 9.01
CA SER A 487 -5.63 -3.25 10.35
C SER A 487 -6.41 -2.38 11.32
N LEU A 488 -6.99 -1.29 10.84
CA LEU A 488 -7.75 -0.33 11.66
C LEU A 488 -9.24 -0.67 11.72
N HIS A 489 -9.64 -1.84 11.23
CA HIS A 489 -11.05 -2.29 11.19
C HIS A 489 -11.96 -1.28 10.49
N ILE A 490 -11.47 -0.65 9.43
CA ILE A 490 -12.25 0.25 8.59
C ILE A 490 -12.97 -0.59 7.55
N GLY A 491 -14.28 -0.39 7.43
CA GLY A 491 -15.07 -1.01 6.37
C GLY A 491 -14.74 -0.38 5.02
N TYR A 492 -14.60 -1.23 3.99
CA TYR A 492 -14.26 -0.77 2.65
C TYR A 492 -15.22 -1.36 1.63
N ILE A 493 -15.79 -0.50 0.81
CA ILE A 493 -16.83 -0.82 -0.16
C ILE A 493 -16.41 -0.28 -1.51
N THR A 494 -16.58 -1.09 -2.55
CA THR A 494 -16.38 -0.66 -3.93
C THR A 494 -17.70 -0.78 -4.68
N ILE A 495 -18.08 0.28 -5.41
CA ILE A 495 -19.27 0.32 -6.26
C ILE A 495 -18.81 0.30 -7.73
N ASP A 496 -19.14 -0.78 -8.44
CA ASP A 496 -18.96 -0.87 -9.88
C ASP A 496 -20.28 -0.52 -10.60
N PRO A 497 -20.37 0.63 -11.30
CA PRO A 497 -21.61 1.04 -11.97
C PRO A 497 -22.05 0.10 -13.10
N LYS A 498 -21.20 -0.84 -13.51
CA LYS A 498 -21.51 -1.87 -14.51
C LYS A 498 -22.07 -3.14 -13.90
N ASN A 499 -22.01 -3.28 -12.59
CA ASN A 499 -22.54 -4.43 -11.89
C ASN A 499 -23.96 -4.15 -11.42
N GLU A 500 -24.93 -4.84 -12.00
CA GLU A 500 -26.37 -4.68 -11.67
C GLU A 500 -26.71 -5.04 -10.19
N MET A 501 -25.80 -5.72 -9.49
CA MET A 501 -25.96 -6.05 -8.07
C MET A 501 -25.50 -4.92 -7.15
N ASP A 502 -24.75 -3.96 -7.65
CA ASP A 502 -24.24 -2.84 -6.86
C ASP A 502 -25.19 -1.64 -6.95
N LEU A 503 -25.47 -1.01 -5.81
CA LEU A 503 -26.33 0.15 -5.69
C LEU A 503 -25.64 1.23 -4.86
N LEU A 504 -25.67 2.46 -5.35
CA LEU A 504 -25.43 3.67 -4.55
C LEU A 504 -26.58 4.65 -4.85
N ASP A 505 -27.43 4.91 -3.87
CA ASP A 505 -28.57 5.80 -4.02
C ASP A 505 -28.17 7.26 -3.87
N GLU A 506 -27.48 7.77 -4.90
CA GLU A 506 -27.06 9.17 -4.97
C GLU A 506 -28.25 10.14 -5.00
N THR A 507 -29.38 9.71 -5.59
CA THR A 507 -30.61 10.53 -5.65
C THR A 507 -31.14 10.79 -4.26
N TRP A 508 -31.30 9.75 -3.46
CA TRP A 508 -31.71 9.88 -2.07
C TRP A 508 -30.76 10.78 -1.27
N LEU A 509 -29.42 10.60 -1.46
CA LEU A 509 -28.42 11.39 -0.73
C LEU A 509 -28.52 12.88 -1.08
N GLN A 510 -28.70 13.22 -2.37
CA GLN A 510 -28.83 14.61 -2.82
C GLN A 510 -30.08 15.32 -2.31
N GLU A 511 -31.14 14.58 -1.99
CA GLU A 511 -32.38 15.11 -1.39
C GLU A 511 -32.24 15.40 0.13
N GLN A 512 -31.15 14.87 0.77
CA GLN A 512 -30.96 15.10 2.20
C GLN A 512 -30.39 16.51 2.48
N PRO A 513 -30.69 17.09 3.65
CA PRO A 513 -30.12 18.38 4.03
C PRO A 513 -28.62 18.25 4.25
N LYS A 514 -27.87 19.14 3.61
CA LYS A 514 -26.41 19.22 3.79
C LYS A 514 -26.10 20.02 5.05
N LYS A 515 -25.24 19.50 5.93
CA LYS A 515 -24.70 20.24 7.06
C LYS A 515 -23.71 21.30 6.58
N THR A 516 -22.87 20.93 5.59
CA THR A 516 -21.93 21.84 4.92
C THR A 516 -21.83 21.46 3.45
N GLN A 517 -21.84 22.47 2.59
CA GLN A 517 -21.54 22.30 1.17
C GLN A 517 -20.21 22.97 0.87
N GLY A 518 -19.21 22.16 0.52
CA GLY A 518 -17.89 22.63 0.15
C GLY A 518 -17.71 22.84 -1.34
N GLN A 519 -16.47 23.09 -1.77
CA GLN A 519 -16.15 23.23 -3.17
C GLN A 519 -16.26 21.88 -3.91
N PHE A 520 -15.79 20.81 -3.29
CA PHE A 520 -15.78 19.45 -3.83
C PHE A 520 -16.57 18.46 -2.98
N VAL A 521 -16.64 18.69 -1.66
CA VAL A 521 -17.14 17.74 -0.68
C VAL A 521 -18.42 18.27 -0.03
N ASP A 522 -19.46 17.45 -0.06
CA ASP A 522 -20.68 17.69 0.69
C ASP A 522 -20.64 16.89 2.00
N HIS A 523 -21.00 17.53 3.10
CA HIS A 523 -21.16 16.91 4.40
C HIS A 523 -22.63 16.74 4.72
N TYR A 524 -23.07 15.51 4.87
CA TYR A 524 -24.40 15.14 5.34
C TYR A 524 -24.33 14.64 6.78
N SER A 525 -25.28 15.03 7.60
CA SER A 525 -25.35 14.64 9.02
C SER A 525 -26.77 14.26 9.39
N PHE A 526 -26.93 13.11 10.01
CA PHE A 526 -28.22 12.52 10.35
C PHE A 526 -28.44 12.46 11.87
N ASP A 527 -29.70 12.55 12.29
CA ASP A 527 -30.10 12.41 13.71
C ASP A 527 -30.01 10.95 14.20
N ARG A 528 -30.02 9.99 13.27
CA ARG A 528 -29.97 8.55 13.54
C ARG A 528 -28.83 7.91 12.77
N PRO A 529 -28.23 6.84 13.31
CA PRO A 529 -27.13 6.18 12.66
C PRO A 529 -27.58 5.45 11.40
N MET A 530 -26.68 5.41 10.42
CA MET A 530 -26.73 4.46 9.32
C MET A 530 -26.10 3.16 9.78
N VAL A 531 -26.78 2.04 9.54
CA VAL A 531 -26.26 0.73 9.90
C VAL A 531 -25.57 0.11 8.68
N THR A 532 -24.29 -0.20 8.84
CA THR A 532 -23.48 -0.85 7.81
C THR A 532 -23.24 -2.30 8.19
N PHE A 533 -23.51 -3.21 7.26
CA PHE A 533 -23.20 -4.64 7.39
C PHE A 533 -22.14 -5.01 6.35
N LEU A 534 -21.04 -5.60 6.79
CA LEU A 534 -19.98 -6.07 5.91
C LEU A 534 -19.71 -7.56 6.17
N ASP A 535 -19.60 -8.32 5.09
CA ASP A 535 -19.15 -9.71 5.08
C ASP A 535 -17.98 -9.86 4.10
N GLY A 536 -16.78 -9.72 4.60
CA GLY A 536 -15.57 -9.85 3.80
C GLY A 536 -15.30 -11.28 3.30
N LEU A 537 -16.02 -12.31 3.82
CA LEU A 537 -15.96 -13.68 3.28
C LEU A 537 -16.69 -13.78 1.95
N THR A 538 -17.91 -13.27 1.90
CA THR A 538 -18.73 -13.30 0.68
C THR A 538 -18.48 -12.10 -0.21
N GLY A 539 -17.76 -11.07 0.29
CA GLY A 539 -17.55 -9.81 -0.40
C GLY A 539 -18.77 -8.91 -0.44
N LYS A 540 -19.84 -9.23 0.29
CA LYS A 540 -21.09 -8.48 0.28
C LYS A 540 -21.12 -7.45 1.40
N GLY A 541 -21.66 -6.25 1.09
CA GLY A 541 -21.86 -5.21 2.06
C GLY A 541 -23.09 -4.36 1.77
N THR A 542 -23.69 -3.83 2.83
CA THR A 542 -24.85 -2.94 2.72
C THR A 542 -24.76 -1.82 3.73
N ILE A 543 -25.27 -0.65 3.35
CA ILE A 543 -25.47 0.49 4.24
C ILE A 543 -26.95 0.84 4.20
N GLN A 544 -27.62 0.72 5.32
CA GLN A 544 -29.02 1.10 5.47
C GLN A 544 -29.15 2.61 5.62
N LYS A 545 -30.19 3.18 5.01
CA LYS A 545 -30.63 4.55 5.26
C LYS A 545 -31.05 4.70 6.73
N PRO A 546 -30.92 5.90 7.34
CA PRO A 546 -31.43 6.12 8.69
C PRO A 546 -32.94 5.80 8.76
N LEU A 547 -33.32 4.97 9.71
CA LEU A 547 -34.74 4.60 9.88
C LEU A 547 -35.58 5.85 10.18
N PRO A 548 -36.79 5.98 9.59
CA PRO A 548 -37.69 7.09 9.91
C PRO A 548 -38.05 7.08 11.39
N LYS A 549 -38.34 8.28 11.96
CA LYS A 549 -38.90 8.35 13.32
C LYS A 549 -40.18 7.54 13.35
N PRO A 550 -40.41 6.66 14.37
CA PRO A 550 -41.70 6.09 14.54
C PRO A 550 -42.70 7.26 14.71
N GLU A 551 -43.72 7.33 13.87
CA GLU A 551 -44.84 8.23 14.08
C GLU A 551 -45.36 7.91 15.47
N LEU A 552 -45.29 8.87 16.40
CA LEU A 552 -46.01 8.81 17.65
C LEU A 552 -47.51 8.81 17.24
N GLN A 553 -48.13 7.64 17.22
CA GLN A 553 -49.56 7.56 17.26
C GLN A 553 -49.96 8.27 18.55
N MET A 554 -50.45 9.49 18.43
CA MET A 554 -51.21 10.13 19.48
C MET A 554 -52.51 9.32 19.58
N ASP A 555 -52.56 8.42 20.55
CA ASP A 555 -53.84 7.87 20.99
C ASP A 555 -54.69 9.07 21.42
N GLU A 556 -55.64 9.46 20.58
CA GLU A 556 -56.77 10.26 20.98
C GLU A 556 -57.55 9.41 22.00
N GLU A 557 -57.25 9.55 23.28
CA GLU A 557 -58.15 9.12 24.33
C GLU A 557 -59.47 9.91 24.14
N GLU A 558 -60.44 9.21 23.60
CA GLU A 558 -61.85 9.63 23.64
C GLU A 558 -62.19 10.01 25.07
N SER A 559 -62.34 11.31 25.30
CA SER A 559 -63.12 11.81 26.42
C SER A 559 -64.58 11.52 26.15
N SER A 560 -65.02 10.28 26.42
CA SER A 560 -66.49 10.02 26.63
C SER A 560 -66.79 10.26 28.08
N GLY A 561 -67.54 11.32 28.28
CA GLY A 561 -68.11 11.70 29.58
C GLY A 561 -69.00 10.66 30.22
N ILE A 562 -69.07 10.71 31.48
CA ILE A 562 -70.33 10.89 32.31
C ILE A 562 -69.85 11.43 33.66
#